data_c1b586015ca12d4e84c174d32efa4654
#
_entry.id   c1b586015ca12d4e84c174d32efa4654
#
_cell.length_a   1.000
_cell.length_b   1.000
_cell.length_c   1.000
_cell.angle_alpha   90.00
_cell.angle_beta   90.00
_cell.angle_gamma   90.00
#
_symmetry.space_group_name_H-M   'P 1'
#
loop_
_entity.id
_entity.type
_entity.pdbx_description
1 polymer ?
#
loop_
_entity_poly.entity_id
_entity_poly.type
_entity_poly.pdbx_seq_one_letter_code
_entity_poly.pdbx_strand_id
1 'polypeptide(L)'
;MDNVQKQRGSIVLYKEERNGADYIRIEYVNSQAVALLLAQDTDVEKAGNSSAYMPATAFKLPDFYDRYSPHAYIDYSRVYVRHPKPKREYTLPKGYLELLEQKRYSLSTIKAYKIYFSDFMEYHKGHDLDLLTVEDINSYMLHMVKEKHISATQQNMRINAIKFYYEKVRKGKRQYYGGIARAKEYKALPEVLSREEMKSIFAQLSNRKHRCMISLIYSAGLRRSELLNLTPQDIISERMLIRIAGKGKKCRYSLLSEKLLNELRNYYREYRPQKWLFEGEQAGEQYSPSALVKILKEAARKAGIKHRVHLHMLRHTFATHLLEQGTDLRTIQELMGHTDIKTTAIYLHVSNAYKAKIPNPLDCLDDD
;
A
#
# COMPACT_ATOMS: atom_id res chain seq x y z
N MET A 1 32.93 30.51 12.59
CA MET A 1 32.60 29.65 13.74
C MET A 1 31.89 28.43 13.22
N ASP A 2 32.49 27.35 13.45
CA ASP A 2 32.52 26.08 12.75
C ASP A 2 31.21 25.35 12.55
N ASN A 3 30.84 25.15 11.28
CA ASN A 3 29.83 24.23 10.84
C ASN A 3 30.43 22.81 10.77
N VAL A 4 30.67 22.19 11.89
CA VAL A 4 30.96 20.75 11.95
C VAL A 4 29.65 20.01 11.82
N GLN A 5 29.26 19.66 10.58
CA GLN A 5 28.29 18.59 10.33
C GLN A 5 28.82 17.32 11.01
N LYS A 6 28.31 17.00 12.21
CA LYS A 6 28.53 15.69 12.84
C LYS A 6 28.04 14.62 11.87
N GLN A 7 28.98 13.95 11.17
CA GLN A 7 28.66 12.74 10.42
C GLN A 7 28.06 11.74 11.41
N ARG A 8 26.77 11.44 11.23
CA ARG A 8 26.09 10.39 11.98
C ARG A 8 26.78 9.07 11.66
N GLY A 9 27.18 8.31 12.68
CA GLY A 9 27.71 6.97 12.51
C GLY A 9 26.69 6.02 11.87
N SER A 10 27.13 4.84 11.47
CA SER A 10 26.27 3.76 11.00
C SER A 10 26.49 2.50 11.82
N ILE A 11 25.40 1.77 12.06
CA ILE A 11 25.39 0.45 12.69
C ILE A 11 24.75 -0.53 11.70
N VAL A 12 25.40 -1.67 11.48
CA VAL A 12 24.84 -2.79 10.71
C VAL A 12 24.73 -3.99 11.62
N LEU A 13 23.56 -4.59 11.70
CA LEU A 13 23.28 -5.74 12.54
C LEU A 13 23.20 -7.02 11.69
N TYR A 14 23.85 -8.09 12.17
CA TYR A 14 23.84 -9.41 11.53
C TYR A 14 23.41 -10.46 12.53
N LYS A 15 22.62 -11.44 12.10
CA LYS A 15 22.38 -12.65 12.89
C LYS A 15 23.49 -13.66 12.55
N GLU A 16 24.20 -14.16 13.57
CA GLU A 16 25.33 -15.09 13.43
C GLU A 16 25.27 -16.16 14.52
N GLU A 17 25.62 -17.39 14.17
CA GLU A 17 25.74 -18.49 15.14
C GLU A 17 27.19 -18.61 15.61
N ARG A 18 27.41 -18.63 16.95
CA ARG A 18 28.72 -18.85 17.58
C ARG A 18 28.59 -19.91 18.65
N ASN A 19 29.43 -20.92 18.58
CA ASN A 19 29.47 -22.02 19.57
C ASN A 19 28.11 -22.66 19.86
N GLY A 20 27.25 -22.82 18.82
CA GLY A 20 25.93 -23.41 18.96
C GLY A 20 24.84 -22.50 19.55
N ALA A 21 25.12 -21.19 19.71
CA ALA A 21 24.16 -20.21 20.15
C ALA A 21 24.02 -19.05 19.14
N ASP A 22 22.81 -18.49 19.02
CA ASP A 22 22.50 -17.37 18.16
C ASP A 22 22.94 -16.04 18.80
N TYR A 23 23.69 -15.24 18.05
CA TYR A 23 24.15 -13.90 18.42
C TYR A 23 23.74 -12.86 17.39
N ILE A 24 23.63 -11.61 17.82
CA ILE A 24 23.56 -10.44 16.94
C ILE A 24 24.95 -9.80 16.92
N ARG A 25 25.59 -9.84 15.75
CA ARG A 25 26.82 -9.09 15.51
C ARG A 25 26.47 -7.65 15.14
N ILE A 26 27.09 -6.72 15.84
CA ILE A 26 26.91 -5.27 15.71
C ILE A 26 28.17 -4.72 15.11
N GLU A 27 28.14 -4.28 13.86
CA GLU A 27 29.24 -3.53 13.23
C GLU A 27 28.91 -2.04 13.23
N TYR A 28 29.84 -1.20 13.64
CA TYR A 28 29.63 0.24 13.69
C TYR A 28 30.82 1.02 13.13
N VAL A 29 30.54 2.14 12.47
CA VAL A 29 31.54 3.00 11.82
C VAL A 29 31.28 4.45 12.20
N ASN A 30 32.37 5.20 12.42
CA ASN A 30 32.37 6.66 12.61
C ASN A 30 31.51 7.18 13.78
N SER A 31 31.38 6.43 14.90
CA SER A 31 30.63 6.93 16.05
C SER A 31 31.27 6.53 17.38
N GLN A 32 32.01 7.47 17.97
CA GLN A 32 32.54 7.32 19.31
C GLN A 32 31.42 7.19 20.36
N ALA A 33 30.28 7.85 20.14
CA ALA A 33 29.13 7.75 21.01
C ALA A 33 28.54 6.33 21.04
N VAL A 34 28.46 5.65 19.88
CA VAL A 34 27.98 4.26 19.78
C VAL A 34 28.97 3.32 20.50
N ALA A 35 30.27 3.51 20.32
CA ALA A 35 31.30 2.69 20.98
C ALA A 35 31.21 2.80 22.49
N LEU A 36 30.97 3.99 23.04
CA LEU A 36 30.78 4.23 24.46
C LEU A 36 29.49 3.59 25.01
N LEU A 37 28.39 3.73 24.29
CA LEU A 37 27.10 3.13 24.67
C LEU A 37 27.15 1.60 24.67
N LEU A 38 27.79 0.99 23.66
CA LEU A 38 28.00 -0.46 23.60
C LEU A 38 28.93 -0.95 24.71
N ALA A 39 29.88 -0.11 25.15
CA ALA A 39 30.75 -0.47 26.26
C ALA A 39 30.08 -0.46 27.64
N GLN A 40 28.96 0.26 27.77
CA GLN A 40 28.14 0.34 28.98
C GLN A 40 27.05 -0.72 29.04
N ASP A 41 26.84 -1.43 27.95
CA ASP A 41 25.78 -2.44 27.84
C ASP A 41 26.35 -3.80 28.35
N THR A 42 25.77 -4.31 29.42
CA THR A 42 26.21 -5.56 30.09
C THR A 42 26.01 -6.80 29.24
N ASP A 43 25.10 -6.75 28.26
CA ASP A 43 24.77 -7.87 27.39
C ASP A 43 25.63 -7.88 26.11
N VAL A 44 26.58 -6.93 25.97
CA VAL A 44 27.39 -6.75 24.78
C VAL A 44 28.85 -7.14 25.01
N GLU A 45 29.34 -8.10 24.24
CA GLU A 45 30.75 -8.48 24.19
C GLU A 45 31.47 -7.74 23.05
N LYS A 46 32.49 -6.95 23.35
CA LYS A 46 33.34 -6.33 22.34
C LYS A 46 34.20 -7.36 21.62
N ALA A 47 34.21 -7.29 20.28
CA ALA A 47 35.00 -8.19 19.43
C ALA A 47 36.03 -7.47 18.55
N GLY A 48 36.43 -6.25 18.91
CA GLY A 48 37.38 -5.43 18.16
C GLY A 48 37.06 -3.94 18.23
N ASN A 49 37.70 -3.12 17.38
CA ASN A 49 37.56 -1.65 17.42
C ASN A 49 36.21 -1.13 16.86
N SER A 50 35.51 -1.94 16.08
CA SER A 50 34.28 -1.54 15.38
C SER A 50 33.21 -2.66 15.31
N SER A 51 33.36 -3.69 16.14
CA SER A 51 32.37 -4.78 16.21
C SER A 51 32.13 -5.23 17.65
N ALA A 52 30.90 -5.71 17.89
CA ALA A 52 30.47 -6.25 19.17
C ALA A 52 29.42 -7.36 18.93
N TYR A 53 29.18 -8.20 19.93
CA TYR A 53 28.21 -9.28 19.89
C TYR A 53 27.23 -9.14 21.06
N MET A 54 25.96 -9.42 20.80
CA MET A 54 24.90 -9.49 21.79
C MET A 54 24.19 -10.85 21.64
N PRO A 55 23.91 -11.60 22.71
CA PRO A 55 23.10 -12.82 22.61
C PRO A 55 21.75 -12.51 21.99
N ALA A 56 21.28 -13.35 21.05
CA ALA A 56 19.99 -13.12 20.40
C ALA A 56 18.80 -13.19 21.38
N THR A 57 18.97 -13.86 22.51
CA THR A 57 17.99 -13.93 23.60
C THR A 57 17.82 -12.61 24.36
N ALA A 58 18.88 -11.80 24.46
CA ALA A 58 18.86 -10.48 25.08
C ALA A 58 18.47 -9.37 24.09
N PHE A 59 18.56 -9.62 22.78
CA PHE A 59 18.33 -8.62 21.74
C PHE A 59 16.84 -8.37 21.49
N LYS A 60 16.40 -7.13 21.71
CA LYS A 60 15.09 -6.62 21.30
C LYS A 60 15.29 -5.42 20.38
N LEU A 61 14.90 -5.56 19.12
CA LEU A 61 15.10 -4.51 18.11
C LEU A 61 14.47 -3.15 18.48
N PRO A 62 13.28 -3.04 19.06
CA PRO A 62 12.72 -1.74 19.48
C PRO A 62 13.62 -1.05 20.49
N ASP A 63 14.04 -1.74 21.55
CA ASP A 63 14.85 -1.20 22.63
C ASP A 63 16.25 -0.78 22.12
N PHE A 64 16.83 -1.62 21.24
CA PHE A 64 18.09 -1.31 20.57
C PHE A 64 17.94 -0.09 19.63
N TYR A 65 16.86 -0.02 18.87
CA TYR A 65 16.61 1.09 17.96
C TYR A 65 16.43 2.41 18.71
N ASP A 66 15.65 2.43 19.76
CA ASP A 66 15.40 3.62 20.57
C ASP A 66 16.67 4.14 21.24
N ARG A 67 17.54 3.23 21.69
CA ARG A 67 18.81 3.58 22.36
C ARG A 67 19.86 4.13 21.41
N TYR A 68 20.00 3.55 20.21
CA TYR A 68 21.14 3.84 19.32
C TYR A 68 20.77 4.74 18.12
N SER A 69 19.50 4.84 17.72
CA SER A 69 19.08 5.67 16.58
C SER A 69 19.34 7.18 16.73
N PRO A 70 19.43 7.77 17.92
CA PRO A 70 19.84 9.17 18.07
C PRO A 70 21.30 9.40 17.63
N HIS A 71 22.15 8.37 17.70
CA HIS A 71 23.61 8.46 17.52
C HIS A 71 24.10 7.90 16.18
N ALA A 72 23.36 6.98 15.56
CA ALA A 72 23.74 6.34 14.31
C ALA A 72 22.53 5.94 13.46
N TYR A 73 22.75 5.74 12.16
CA TYR A 73 21.82 5.05 11.28
C TYR A 73 21.93 3.54 11.53
N ILE A 74 20.80 2.84 11.72
CA ILE A 74 20.78 1.41 12.04
C ILE A 74 20.22 0.61 10.86
N ASP A 75 21.06 -0.21 10.24
CA ASP A 75 20.66 -1.21 9.26
C ASP A 75 20.49 -2.57 9.94
N TYR A 76 19.25 -3.01 10.10
CA TYR A 76 18.89 -4.31 10.67
C TYR A 76 18.34 -5.29 9.63
N SER A 77 18.52 -4.98 8.35
CA SER A 77 17.99 -5.80 7.24
C SER A 77 18.56 -7.23 7.24
N ARG A 78 19.73 -7.42 7.85
CA ARG A 78 20.45 -8.70 7.91
C ARG A 78 20.21 -9.50 9.19
N VAL A 79 19.51 -8.94 10.19
CA VAL A 79 19.09 -9.66 11.41
C VAL A 79 17.91 -10.57 11.13
N TYR A 80 16.95 -10.07 10.37
CA TYR A 80 15.79 -10.82 9.95
C TYR A 80 15.99 -11.31 8.52
N VAL A 81 16.84 -12.31 8.34
CA VAL A 81 16.82 -13.10 7.12
C VAL A 81 15.41 -13.69 7.06
N ARG A 82 14.53 -13.06 6.30
CA ARG A 82 13.31 -13.74 5.89
C ARG A 82 13.77 -14.91 5.04
N HIS A 83 13.90 -16.10 5.64
CA HIS A 83 13.91 -17.30 4.84
C HIS A 83 12.66 -17.18 3.96
N PRO A 84 12.80 -17.07 2.63
CA PRO A 84 11.63 -17.09 1.78
C PRO A 84 10.93 -18.39 2.16
N LYS A 85 9.70 -18.29 2.66
CA LYS A 85 8.87 -19.49 2.88
C LYS A 85 9.01 -20.29 1.60
N PRO A 86 9.34 -21.60 1.66
CA PRO A 86 9.54 -22.39 0.46
C PRO A 86 8.36 -22.09 -0.45
N LYS A 87 8.64 -21.67 -1.68
CA LYS A 87 7.59 -21.43 -2.67
C LYS A 87 6.88 -22.76 -2.81
N ARG A 88 5.71 -22.90 -2.20
CA ARG A 88 4.88 -24.07 -2.40
C ARG A 88 4.56 -24.10 -3.90
N GLU A 89 5.17 -24.97 -4.63
CA GLU A 89 4.82 -25.24 -6.02
C GLU A 89 3.54 -26.07 -6.01
N TYR A 90 2.45 -25.39 -6.23
CA TYR A 90 1.17 -26.05 -6.40
C TYR A 90 0.98 -26.40 -7.88
N THR A 91 0.83 -27.67 -8.18
CA THR A 91 0.42 -28.11 -9.50
C THR A 91 -1.07 -27.85 -9.65
N LEU A 92 -1.42 -26.74 -10.30
CA LEU A 92 -2.82 -26.41 -10.59
C LEU A 92 -3.37 -27.31 -11.71
N PRO A 93 -4.69 -27.55 -11.73
CA PRO A 93 -5.32 -28.28 -12.82
C PRO A 93 -5.01 -27.65 -14.18
N LYS A 94 -4.80 -28.51 -15.18
CA LYS A 94 -4.53 -28.10 -16.56
C LYS A 94 -5.61 -27.14 -17.07
N GLY A 95 -5.20 -26.05 -17.69
CA GLY A 95 -6.12 -25.03 -18.20
C GLY A 95 -6.53 -23.95 -17.22
N TYR A 96 -6.22 -24.07 -15.92
CA TYR A 96 -6.64 -23.07 -14.92
C TYR A 96 -5.94 -21.72 -15.11
N LEU A 97 -4.61 -21.72 -15.22
CA LEU A 97 -3.83 -20.50 -15.43
C LEU A 97 -3.99 -19.97 -16.84
N GLU A 98 -3.92 -20.84 -17.82
CA GLU A 98 -4.06 -20.52 -19.24
C GLU A 98 -5.38 -19.79 -19.51
N LEU A 99 -6.47 -20.25 -18.90
CA LEU A 99 -7.78 -19.62 -19.09
C LEU A 99 -7.87 -18.23 -18.39
N LEU A 100 -7.20 -18.06 -17.24
CA LEU A 100 -7.10 -16.74 -16.60
C LEU A 100 -6.35 -15.75 -17.48
N GLU A 101 -5.25 -16.19 -18.09
CA GLU A 101 -4.43 -15.40 -19.03
C GLU A 101 -5.20 -15.08 -20.31
N GLN A 102 -5.83 -16.07 -20.94
CA GLN A 102 -6.68 -15.90 -22.13
C GLN A 102 -7.81 -14.89 -21.88
N LYS A 103 -8.39 -14.90 -20.68
CA LYS A 103 -9.42 -13.94 -20.27
C LYS A 103 -8.84 -12.60 -19.83
N ARG A 104 -7.52 -12.40 -19.95
CA ARG A 104 -6.80 -11.16 -19.62
C ARG A 104 -7.07 -10.66 -18.19
N TYR A 105 -7.13 -11.59 -17.23
CA TYR A 105 -7.18 -11.20 -15.82
C TYR A 105 -5.89 -10.47 -15.44
N SER A 106 -5.97 -9.52 -14.48
CA SER A 106 -4.78 -8.82 -14.02
C SER A 106 -3.81 -9.79 -13.31
N LEU A 107 -2.51 -9.52 -13.40
CA LEU A 107 -1.49 -10.32 -12.72
C LEU A 107 -1.76 -10.49 -11.21
N SER A 108 -2.29 -9.44 -10.56
CA SER A 108 -2.69 -9.51 -9.15
C SER A 108 -3.85 -10.46 -8.90
N THR A 109 -4.84 -10.50 -9.83
CA THR A 109 -5.97 -11.43 -9.76
C THR A 109 -5.51 -12.87 -10.01
N ILE A 110 -4.66 -13.10 -11.01
CA ILE A 110 -4.07 -14.41 -11.30
C ILE A 110 -3.31 -14.93 -10.08
N LYS A 111 -2.46 -14.08 -9.47
CA LYS A 111 -1.71 -14.43 -8.26
C LYS A 111 -2.64 -14.78 -7.08
N ALA A 112 -3.69 -14.01 -6.86
CA ALA A 112 -4.66 -14.28 -5.80
C ALA A 112 -5.44 -15.58 -6.05
N TYR A 113 -5.91 -15.80 -7.28
CA TYR A 113 -6.63 -17.02 -7.65
C TYR A 113 -5.74 -18.26 -7.52
N LYS A 114 -4.48 -18.18 -7.97
CA LYS A 114 -3.49 -19.25 -7.78
C LYS A 114 -3.38 -19.63 -6.31
N ILE A 115 -3.15 -18.65 -5.41
CA ILE A 115 -2.99 -18.89 -3.98
C ILE A 115 -4.27 -19.50 -3.39
N TYR A 116 -5.42 -18.88 -3.64
CA TYR A 116 -6.68 -19.28 -3.02
C TYR A 116 -7.17 -20.64 -3.50
N PHE A 117 -6.98 -20.95 -4.76
CA PHE A 117 -7.35 -22.26 -5.28
C PHE A 117 -6.37 -23.35 -4.83
N SER A 118 -5.08 -23.02 -4.74
CA SER A 118 -4.09 -23.95 -4.18
C SER A 118 -4.34 -24.29 -2.72
N ASP A 119 -4.77 -23.31 -1.89
CA ASP A 119 -5.16 -23.56 -0.50
C ASP A 119 -6.39 -24.50 -0.42
N PHE A 120 -7.33 -24.36 -1.36
CA PHE A 120 -8.50 -25.24 -1.46
C PHE A 120 -8.11 -26.68 -1.82
N MET A 121 -7.21 -26.84 -2.79
CA MET A 121 -6.68 -28.15 -3.19
C MET A 121 -5.92 -28.82 -2.05
N GLU A 122 -5.13 -28.07 -1.29
CA GLU A 122 -4.37 -28.62 -0.17
C GLU A 122 -5.31 -29.08 0.98
N TYR A 123 -6.41 -28.36 1.21
CA TYR A 123 -7.41 -28.74 2.21
C TYR A 123 -8.10 -30.07 1.84
N HIS A 124 -8.36 -30.28 0.55
CA HIS A 124 -8.98 -31.50 0.00
C HIS A 124 -7.96 -32.50 -0.54
N LYS A 125 -6.71 -32.47 -0.06
CA LYS A 125 -5.65 -33.37 -0.52
C LYS A 125 -6.07 -34.83 -0.37
N GLY A 126 -5.93 -35.58 -1.46
CA GLY A 126 -6.35 -36.99 -1.52
C GLY A 126 -7.79 -37.20 -1.97
N HIS A 127 -8.57 -36.15 -2.17
CA HIS A 127 -9.91 -36.23 -2.76
C HIS A 127 -9.88 -35.79 -4.22
N ASP A 128 -10.69 -36.43 -5.04
CA ASP A 128 -10.90 -36.00 -6.43
C ASP A 128 -11.69 -34.67 -6.41
N LEU A 129 -11.09 -33.62 -6.93
CA LEU A 129 -11.74 -32.30 -7.02
C LEU A 129 -13.05 -32.35 -7.81
N ASP A 130 -13.20 -33.34 -8.68
CA ASP A 130 -14.35 -33.54 -9.55
C ASP A 130 -15.58 -34.11 -8.82
N LEU A 131 -15.37 -34.71 -7.68
CA LEU A 131 -16.39 -35.31 -6.85
C LEU A 131 -16.80 -34.41 -5.68
N LEU A 132 -16.11 -33.28 -5.45
CA LEU A 132 -16.44 -32.36 -4.36
C LEU A 132 -17.78 -31.68 -4.61
N THR A 133 -18.57 -31.67 -3.55
CA THR A 133 -19.92 -31.08 -3.51
C THR A 133 -19.91 -29.61 -3.08
N VAL A 134 -21.07 -28.96 -3.11
CA VAL A 134 -21.24 -27.61 -2.54
C VAL A 134 -21.03 -27.61 -1.03
N GLU A 135 -21.41 -28.70 -0.36
CA GLU A 135 -21.25 -28.93 1.07
C GLU A 135 -19.76 -28.98 1.45
N ASP A 136 -18.92 -29.64 0.65
CA ASP A 136 -17.47 -29.68 0.84
C ASP A 136 -16.85 -28.31 0.71
N ILE A 137 -17.28 -27.52 -0.29
CA ILE A 137 -16.82 -26.13 -0.46
C ILE A 137 -17.24 -25.26 0.73
N ASN A 138 -18.48 -25.40 1.21
CA ASN A 138 -18.97 -24.67 2.37
C ASN A 138 -18.23 -25.07 3.65
N SER A 139 -17.89 -26.36 3.81
CA SER A 139 -17.07 -26.86 4.94
C SER A 139 -15.67 -26.27 4.94
N TYR A 140 -15.02 -26.22 3.77
CA TYR A 140 -13.75 -25.50 3.61
C TYR A 140 -13.87 -24.01 3.95
N MET A 141 -14.92 -23.32 3.49
CA MET A 141 -15.13 -21.92 3.82
C MET A 141 -15.33 -21.71 5.33
N LEU A 142 -16.08 -22.59 5.99
CA LEU A 142 -16.28 -22.54 7.43
C LEU A 142 -14.96 -22.73 8.19
N HIS A 143 -14.12 -23.69 7.78
CA HIS A 143 -12.78 -23.87 8.31
C HIS A 143 -11.93 -22.61 8.16
N MET A 144 -11.94 -21.99 6.97
CA MET A 144 -11.16 -20.77 6.71
C MET A 144 -11.63 -19.59 7.56
N VAL A 145 -12.93 -19.49 7.84
CA VAL A 145 -13.49 -18.45 8.72
C VAL A 145 -13.14 -18.70 10.18
N LYS A 146 -13.36 -19.92 10.67
CA LYS A 146 -13.18 -20.26 12.09
C LYS A 146 -11.71 -20.39 12.50
N GLU A 147 -10.90 -21.12 11.71
CA GLU A 147 -9.52 -21.45 12.07
C GLU A 147 -8.49 -20.44 11.50
N LYS A 148 -8.75 -19.87 10.33
CA LYS A 148 -7.83 -18.92 9.69
C LYS A 148 -8.25 -17.47 9.83
N HIS A 149 -9.41 -17.21 10.42
CA HIS A 149 -9.95 -15.86 10.69
C HIS A 149 -9.90 -14.94 9.46
N ILE A 150 -10.26 -15.47 8.26
CA ILE A 150 -10.24 -14.70 7.02
C ILE A 150 -11.33 -13.62 7.01
N SER A 151 -11.07 -12.50 6.35
CA SER A 151 -12.08 -11.46 6.17
C SER A 151 -13.17 -11.85 5.18
N ALA A 152 -14.34 -11.20 5.23
CA ALA A 152 -15.44 -11.38 4.27
C ALA A 152 -14.99 -11.22 2.81
N THR A 153 -14.15 -10.22 2.54
CA THR A 153 -13.57 -10.00 1.20
C THR A 153 -12.68 -11.16 0.77
N GLN A 154 -11.84 -11.69 1.66
CA GLN A 154 -11.00 -12.86 1.37
C GLN A 154 -11.84 -14.11 1.13
N GLN A 155 -12.92 -14.32 1.92
CA GLN A 155 -13.86 -15.40 1.69
C GLN A 155 -14.48 -15.32 0.29
N ASN A 156 -15.02 -14.16 -0.08
CA ASN A 156 -15.66 -13.95 -1.39
C ASN A 156 -14.65 -14.12 -2.55
N MET A 157 -13.41 -13.71 -2.37
CA MET A 157 -12.35 -13.91 -3.37
C MET A 157 -11.98 -15.38 -3.54
N ARG A 158 -11.91 -16.17 -2.43
CA ARG A 158 -11.69 -17.63 -2.49
C ARG A 158 -12.83 -18.33 -3.21
N ILE A 159 -14.07 -17.98 -2.90
CA ILE A 159 -15.25 -18.50 -3.60
C ILE A 159 -15.17 -18.21 -5.10
N ASN A 160 -14.75 -16.99 -5.50
CA ASN A 160 -14.60 -16.65 -6.91
C ASN A 160 -13.51 -17.49 -7.60
N ALA A 161 -12.39 -17.79 -6.92
CA ALA A 161 -11.32 -18.64 -7.47
C ALA A 161 -11.77 -20.10 -7.63
N ILE A 162 -12.54 -20.65 -6.67
CA ILE A 162 -13.12 -21.99 -6.73
C ILE A 162 -14.19 -22.07 -7.83
N LYS A 163 -15.11 -21.11 -7.86
CA LYS A 163 -16.14 -21.04 -8.91
C LYS A 163 -15.54 -20.91 -10.31
N PHE A 164 -14.42 -20.18 -10.46
CA PHE A 164 -13.72 -20.09 -11.73
C PHE A 164 -13.27 -21.47 -12.24
N TYR A 165 -12.76 -22.33 -11.36
CA TYR A 165 -12.41 -23.70 -11.73
C TYR A 165 -13.64 -24.47 -12.23
N TYR A 166 -14.64 -24.60 -11.41
CA TYR A 166 -15.80 -25.45 -11.74
C TYR A 166 -16.64 -24.91 -12.90
N GLU A 167 -16.90 -23.60 -12.96
CA GLU A 167 -17.75 -23.01 -13.98
C GLU A 167 -17.04 -22.74 -15.32
N LYS A 168 -15.73 -22.49 -15.30
CA LYS A 168 -15.01 -22.03 -16.48
C LYS A 168 -14.00 -23.04 -17.00
N VAL A 169 -13.23 -23.65 -16.12
CA VAL A 169 -12.21 -24.63 -16.50
C VAL A 169 -12.89 -25.97 -16.80
N ARG A 170 -13.70 -26.46 -15.88
CA ARG A 170 -14.46 -27.72 -16.06
C ARG A 170 -15.74 -27.59 -16.85
N LYS A 171 -16.17 -26.38 -17.19
CA LYS A 171 -17.43 -26.11 -17.92
C LYS A 171 -18.67 -26.68 -17.23
N GLY A 172 -18.68 -26.78 -15.90
CA GLY A 172 -19.81 -27.21 -15.09
C GLY A 172 -20.98 -26.23 -15.18
N LYS A 173 -22.21 -26.70 -14.92
CA LYS A 173 -23.42 -25.85 -14.95
C LYS A 173 -23.35 -24.81 -13.84
N ARG A 174 -23.55 -23.53 -14.18
CA ARG A 174 -23.47 -22.39 -13.25
C ARG A 174 -24.41 -22.51 -12.03
N GLN A 175 -25.55 -23.17 -12.20
CA GLN A 175 -26.56 -23.39 -11.15
C GLN A 175 -26.05 -24.27 -10.00
N TYR A 176 -25.11 -25.17 -10.25
CA TYR A 176 -24.60 -26.12 -9.26
C TYR A 176 -23.90 -25.43 -8.09
N TYR A 177 -23.29 -24.27 -8.31
CA TYR A 177 -22.49 -23.55 -7.29
C TYR A 177 -23.22 -22.32 -6.71
N GLY A 178 -24.54 -22.20 -6.92
CA GLY A 178 -25.37 -21.15 -6.36
C GLY A 178 -25.49 -21.21 -4.83
N GLY A 179 -25.42 -22.45 -4.25
CA GLY A 179 -25.54 -22.71 -2.82
C GLY A 179 -24.30 -22.38 -1.98
N ILE A 180 -23.20 -21.87 -2.58
CA ILE A 180 -22.02 -21.49 -1.80
C ILE A 180 -22.34 -20.23 -1.00
N ALA A 181 -22.22 -20.33 0.34
CA ALA A 181 -22.51 -19.23 1.27
C ALA A 181 -21.48 -18.10 1.12
N ARG A 182 -21.95 -16.92 0.70
CA ARG A 182 -21.12 -15.70 0.60
C ARG A 182 -21.21 -14.87 1.86
N ALA A 183 -20.08 -14.32 2.27
CA ALA A 183 -20.08 -13.35 3.34
C ALA A 183 -20.76 -12.03 2.89
N LYS A 184 -21.61 -11.49 3.77
CA LYS A 184 -22.14 -10.14 3.60
C LYS A 184 -21.02 -9.13 3.87
N GLU A 185 -20.73 -8.30 2.88
CA GLU A 185 -19.73 -7.24 3.04
C GLU A 185 -20.42 -5.98 3.55
N TYR A 186 -20.01 -5.51 4.69
CA TYR A 186 -20.35 -4.17 5.19
C TYR A 186 -19.31 -3.19 4.65
N LYS A 187 -19.73 -2.33 3.76
CA LYS A 187 -18.88 -1.23 3.30
C LYS A 187 -18.92 -0.13 4.34
N ALA A 188 -17.88 -0.07 5.18
CA ALA A 188 -17.68 1.10 6.03
C ALA A 188 -17.55 2.36 5.17
N LEU A 189 -18.01 3.50 5.70
CA LEU A 189 -17.77 4.78 5.06
C LEU A 189 -16.26 5.03 4.96
N PRO A 190 -15.79 5.61 3.86
CA PRO A 190 -14.36 5.88 3.72
C PRO A 190 -13.92 6.91 4.75
N GLU A 191 -12.84 6.59 5.43
CA GLU A 191 -12.12 7.55 6.28
C GLU A 191 -11.41 8.57 5.39
N VAL A 192 -11.45 9.83 5.81
CA VAL A 192 -10.83 10.96 5.12
C VAL A 192 -9.98 11.77 6.09
N LEU A 193 -8.98 12.45 5.56
CA LEU A 193 -8.13 13.35 6.34
C LEU A 193 -8.73 14.77 6.31
N SER A 194 -8.63 15.49 7.42
CA SER A 194 -8.95 16.90 7.46
C SER A 194 -7.93 17.74 6.67
N ARG A 195 -8.25 18.99 6.40
CA ARG A 195 -7.32 19.91 5.74
C ARG A 195 -6.09 20.20 6.61
N GLU A 196 -6.27 20.23 7.92
CA GLU A 196 -5.23 20.43 8.92
C GLU A 196 -4.29 19.22 8.97
N GLU A 197 -4.83 18.00 8.98
CA GLU A 197 -4.03 16.78 8.90
C GLU A 197 -3.24 16.70 7.60
N MET A 198 -3.86 17.06 6.46
CA MET A 198 -3.15 17.13 5.19
C MET A 198 -2.00 18.13 5.22
N LYS A 199 -2.20 19.34 5.77
CA LYS A 199 -1.13 20.34 5.95
C LYS A 199 -0.01 19.79 6.81
N SER A 200 -0.34 19.12 7.91
CA SER A 200 0.63 18.53 8.85
C SER A 200 1.44 17.41 8.17
N ILE A 201 0.83 16.54 7.35
CA ILE A 201 1.53 15.53 6.55
C ILE A 201 2.51 16.20 5.57
N PHE A 202 2.06 17.22 4.82
CA PHE A 202 2.92 17.93 3.87
C PHE A 202 4.11 18.63 4.52
N ALA A 203 3.96 19.13 5.74
CA ALA A 203 5.05 19.73 6.51
C ALA A 203 6.17 18.73 6.85
N GLN A 204 5.86 17.42 6.93
CA GLN A 204 6.84 16.36 7.20
C GLN A 204 7.55 15.83 5.94
N LEU A 205 7.12 16.26 4.75
CA LEU A 205 7.69 15.79 3.48
C LEU A 205 8.78 16.76 3.00
N SER A 206 10.01 16.58 3.49
CA SER A 206 11.19 17.38 3.08
C SER A 206 11.73 16.98 1.72
N ASN A 207 11.68 15.68 1.37
CA ASN A 207 12.14 15.20 0.06
C ASN A 207 11.16 15.60 -1.04
N ARG A 208 11.66 16.31 -2.06
CA ARG A 208 10.86 16.87 -3.17
C ARG A 208 10.13 15.79 -3.97
N LYS A 209 10.80 14.66 -4.31
CA LYS A 209 10.19 13.53 -5.00
C LYS A 209 8.98 13.01 -4.21
N HIS A 210 9.16 12.76 -2.92
CA HIS A 210 8.11 12.24 -2.05
C HIS A 210 6.94 13.21 -1.93
N ARG A 211 7.25 14.50 -1.78
CA ARG A 211 6.24 15.56 -1.73
C ARG A 211 5.40 15.61 -3.01
N CYS A 212 6.04 15.62 -4.19
CA CYS A 212 5.33 15.59 -5.47
C CYS A 212 4.44 14.35 -5.62
N MET A 213 4.91 13.16 -5.21
CA MET A 213 4.14 11.92 -5.28
C MET A 213 2.87 11.97 -4.43
N ILE A 214 2.98 12.42 -3.18
CA ILE A 214 1.83 12.55 -2.26
C ILE A 214 0.90 13.68 -2.74
N SER A 215 1.45 14.80 -3.21
CA SER A 215 0.67 15.90 -3.78
C SER A 215 -0.18 15.45 -4.96
N LEU A 216 0.37 14.65 -5.88
CA LEU A 216 -0.36 14.12 -7.03
C LEU A 216 -1.53 13.21 -6.63
N ILE A 217 -1.32 12.32 -5.65
CA ILE A 217 -2.41 11.45 -5.20
C ILE A 217 -3.54 12.28 -4.61
N TYR A 218 -3.21 13.27 -3.79
CA TYR A 218 -4.21 14.13 -3.11
C TYR A 218 -4.87 15.14 -4.05
N SER A 219 -4.11 15.80 -4.93
CA SER A 219 -4.67 16.91 -5.75
C SER A 219 -5.30 16.46 -7.06
N ALA A 220 -4.99 15.24 -7.54
CA ALA A 220 -5.53 14.68 -8.78
C ALA A 220 -6.30 13.36 -8.55
N GLY A 221 -6.45 12.92 -7.32
CA GLY A 221 -7.19 11.72 -6.97
C GLY A 221 -6.65 10.43 -7.57
N LEU A 222 -5.31 10.30 -7.71
CA LEU A 222 -4.69 9.16 -8.37
C LEU A 222 -4.76 7.89 -7.52
N ARG A 223 -4.94 6.75 -8.20
CA ARG A 223 -4.63 5.44 -7.59
C ARG A 223 -3.11 5.25 -7.53
N ARG A 224 -2.62 4.47 -6.57
CA ARG A 224 -1.18 4.16 -6.47
C ARG A 224 -0.57 3.69 -7.78
N SER A 225 -1.22 2.76 -8.47
CA SER A 225 -0.74 2.25 -9.76
C SER A 225 -0.78 3.29 -10.87
N GLU A 226 -1.75 4.21 -10.85
CA GLU A 226 -1.83 5.32 -11.81
C GLU A 226 -0.66 6.28 -11.61
N LEU A 227 -0.37 6.67 -10.36
CA LEU A 227 0.79 7.51 -10.04
C LEU A 227 2.11 6.89 -10.52
N LEU A 228 2.33 5.59 -10.21
CA LEU A 228 3.59 4.92 -10.55
C LEU A 228 3.77 4.71 -12.06
N ASN A 229 2.68 4.68 -12.82
CA ASN A 229 2.68 4.54 -14.27
C ASN A 229 2.71 5.90 -15.03
N LEU A 230 2.70 7.03 -14.32
CA LEU A 230 2.82 8.34 -14.98
C LEU A 230 4.18 8.49 -15.65
N THR A 231 4.16 9.08 -16.82
CA THR A 231 5.35 9.54 -17.55
C THR A 231 5.40 11.08 -17.54
N PRO A 232 6.55 11.70 -17.82
CA PRO A 232 6.61 13.17 -17.93
C PRO A 232 5.63 13.75 -18.95
N GLN A 233 5.34 13.02 -20.04
CA GLN A 233 4.41 13.42 -21.11
C GLN A 233 2.94 13.39 -20.69
N ASP A 234 2.62 12.81 -19.54
CA ASP A 234 1.26 12.81 -19.01
C ASP A 234 0.90 14.10 -18.27
N ILE A 235 1.89 14.97 -18.03
CA ILE A 235 1.71 16.31 -17.45
C ILE A 235 1.49 17.31 -18.57
N ILE A 236 0.23 17.70 -18.80
CA ILE A 236 -0.16 18.63 -19.88
C ILE A 236 -0.25 20.03 -19.27
N SER A 237 0.91 20.69 -19.18
CA SER A 237 1.04 22.01 -18.52
C SER A 237 0.20 23.11 -19.18
N GLU A 238 0.05 23.10 -20.50
CA GLU A 238 -0.70 24.13 -21.27
C GLU A 238 -2.20 24.10 -20.95
N ARG A 239 -2.73 22.91 -20.59
CA ARG A 239 -4.14 22.73 -20.27
C ARG A 239 -4.40 22.59 -18.77
N MET A 240 -3.37 22.62 -17.95
CA MET A 240 -3.44 22.35 -16.50
C MET A 240 -4.13 21.01 -16.19
N LEU A 241 -3.80 19.98 -16.95
CA LEU A 241 -4.37 18.63 -16.83
C LEU A 241 -3.29 17.56 -16.68
N ILE A 242 -3.68 16.46 -16.07
CA ILE A 242 -2.89 15.23 -15.97
C ILE A 242 -3.63 14.14 -16.72
N ARG A 243 -2.98 13.54 -17.73
CA ARG A 243 -3.51 12.39 -18.47
C ARG A 243 -3.26 11.11 -17.65
N ILE A 244 -4.29 10.35 -17.39
CA ILE A 244 -4.23 9.15 -16.57
C ILE A 244 -4.69 7.96 -17.41
N ALA A 245 -3.78 7.04 -17.70
CA ALA A 245 -4.10 5.79 -18.38
C ALA A 245 -4.86 4.85 -17.45
N GLY A 246 -6.06 4.49 -17.82
CA GLY A 246 -6.92 3.55 -17.09
C GLY A 246 -6.83 2.11 -17.63
N LYS A 247 -7.55 1.21 -16.99
CA LYS A 247 -7.66 -0.19 -17.43
C LYS A 247 -8.39 -0.28 -18.79
N GLY A 248 -7.82 -1.01 -19.75
CA GLY A 248 -8.46 -1.25 -21.05
C GLY A 248 -8.36 -0.09 -22.05
N LYS A 249 -7.27 0.67 -22.05
CA LYS A 249 -6.99 1.82 -22.94
C LYS A 249 -7.94 3.03 -22.74
N LYS A 250 -8.81 3.03 -21.73
CA LYS A 250 -9.58 4.23 -21.38
C LYS A 250 -8.67 5.21 -20.66
N CYS A 251 -8.53 6.42 -21.21
CA CYS A 251 -7.83 7.52 -20.54
C CYS A 251 -8.85 8.43 -19.87
N ARG A 252 -8.45 9.04 -18.76
CA ARG A 252 -9.15 10.16 -18.14
C ARG A 252 -8.18 11.30 -17.90
N TYR A 253 -8.71 12.48 -17.73
CA TYR A 253 -7.96 13.66 -17.32
C TYR A 253 -8.31 14.03 -15.89
N SER A 254 -7.34 14.54 -15.14
CA SER A 254 -7.55 15.11 -13.82
C SER A 254 -6.85 16.45 -13.69
N LEU A 255 -7.13 17.16 -12.61
CA LEU A 255 -6.70 18.52 -12.38
C LEU A 255 -5.20 18.59 -12.05
N LEU A 256 -4.54 19.59 -12.59
CA LEU A 256 -3.17 19.98 -12.26
C LEU A 256 -3.20 21.40 -11.68
N SER A 257 -2.85 21.58 -10.41
CA SER A 257 -2.77 22.93 -9.84
C SER A 257 -1.45 23.60 -10.19
N GLU A 258 -1.43 24.94 -10.28
CA GLU A 258 -0.21 25.72 -10.53
C GLU A 258 0.88 25.43 -9.50
N LYS A 259 0.50 25.34 -8.24
CA LYS A 259 1.43 24.99 -7.14
C LYS A 259 2.11 23.64 -7.39
N LEU A 260 1.32 22.62 -7.77
CA LEU A 260 1.88 21.29 -8.08
C LEU A 260 2.73 21.31 -9.34
N LEU A 261 2.32 22.04 -10.38
CA LEU A 261 3.10 22.19 -11.62
C LEU A 261 4.49 22.78 -11.33
N ASN A 262 4.56 23.81 -10.49
CA ASN A 262 5.83 24.44 -10.10
C ASN A 262 6.71 23.47 -9.27
N GLU A 263 6.13 22.69 -8.36
CA GLU A 263 6.84 21.64 -7.62
C GLU A 263 7.36 20.54 -8.57
N LEU A 264 6.57 20.11 -9.55
CA LEU A 264 6.95 19.12 -10.55
C LEU A 264 8.05 19.63 -11.49
N ARG A 265 8.02 20.89 -11.91
CA ARG A 265 9.09 21.52 -12.70
C ARG A 265 10.42 21.52 -11.96
N ASN A 266 10.40 21.89 -10.67
CA ASN A 266 11.59 21.86 -9.83
C ASN A 266 12.10 20.41 -9.60
N TYR A 267 11.18 19.48 -9.39
CA TYR A 267 11.49 18.05 -9.31
C TYR A 267 12.15 17.56 -10.63
N TYR A 268 11.56 17.89 -11.77
CA TYR A 268 12.07 17.46 -13.09
C TYR A 268 13.47 18.01 -13.37
N ARG A 269 13.76 19.26 -13.02
CA ARG A 269 15.09 19.87 -13.19
C ARG A 269 16.15 19.17 -12.35
N GLU A 270 15.80 18.72 -11.14
CA GLU A 270 16.70 18.08 -10.18
C GLU A 270 16.95 16.60 -10.51
N TYR A 271 15.87 15.86 -10.80
CA TYR A 271 15.93 14.38 -10.92
C TYR A 271 16.03 13.90 -12.37
N ARG A 272 15.61 14.68 -13.36
CA ARG A 272 15.63 14.39 -14.81
C ARG A 272 15.16 12.97 -15.15
N PRO A 273 13.93 12.58 -14.78
CA PRO A 273 13.43 11.23 -15.02
C PRO A 273 13.35 10.92 -16.51
N GLN A 274 13.72 9.69 -16.90
CA GLN A 274 13.84 9.27 -18.29
C GLN A 274 12.55 8.62 -18.82
N LYS A 275 11.99 7.66 -18.07
CA LYS A 275 10.86 6.84 -18.50
C LYS A 275 9.61 7.13 -17.70
N TRP A 276 9.70 6.98 -16.39
CA TRP A 276 8.58 7.20 -15.47
C TRP A 276 8.71 8.57 -14.83
N LEU A 277 7.58 9.23 -14.58
CA LEU A 277 7.63 10.51 -13.86
C LEU A 277 8.34 10.38 -12.52
N PHE A 278 8.15 9.23 -11.84
CA PHE A 278 8.87 8.90 -10.61
C PHE A 278 9.60 7.57 -10.77
N GLU A 279 10.90 7.66 -10.90
CA GLU A 279 11.79 6.51 -11.02
C GLU A 279 12.30 6.07 -9.65
N GLY A 280 12.67 4.79 -9.57
CA GLY A 280 13.26 4.15 -8.41
C GLY A 280 14.69 4.63 -8.14
N GLU A 281 15.49 3.73 -7.66
CA GLU A 281 16.92 3.95 -7.39
C GLU A 281 17.74 3.90 -8.68
N GLN A 282 17.33 3.03 -9.61
CA GLN A 282 17.93 2.93 -10.95
C GLN A 282 17.09 3.73 -11.96
N ALA A 283 17.77 4.42 -12.87
CA ALA A 283 17.11 5.18 -13.93
C ALA A 283 16.29 4.24 -14.83
N GLY A 284 15.08 4.67 -15.21
CA GLY A 284 14.15 3.88 -16.02
C GLY A 284 13.35 2.82 -15.26
N GLU A 285 13.63 2.55 -13.98
CA GLU A 285 12.83 1.66 -13.14
C GLU A 285 11.70 2.43 -12.44
N GLN A 286 10.57 1.75 -12.26
CA GLN A 286 9.46 2.34 -11.51
C GLN A 286 9.79 2.48 -10.02
N TYR A 287 9.26 3.53 -9.41
CA TYR A 287 9.34 3.69 -7.97
C TYR A 287 8.62 2.55 -7.24
N SER A 288 9.22 2.07 -6.14
CA SER A 288 8.67 0.93 -5.39
C SER A 288 7.30 1.25 -4.76
N PRO A 289 6.26 0.43 -5.04
CA PRO A 289 4.95 0.60 -4.42
C PRO A 289 4.97 0.51 -2.88
N SER A 290 5.85 -0.29 -2.32
CA SER A 290 6.02 -0.45 -0.87
C SER A 290 6.72 0.74 -0.24
N ALA A 291 7.72 1.33 -0.92
CA ALA A 291 8.40 2.53 -0.46
C ALA A 291 7.43 3.72 -0.38
N LEU A 292 6.57 3.91 -1.40
CA LEU A 292 5.56 4.97 -1.37
C LEU A 292 4.61 4.85 -0.17
N VAL A 293 4.20 3.62 0.18
CA VAL A 293 3.36 3.40 1.38
C VAL A 293 4.12 3.74 2.66
N LYS A 294 5.41 3.39 2.75
CA LYS A 294 6.24 3.71 3.92
C LYS A 294 6.40 5.23 4.10
N ILE A 295 6.61 5.97 3.00
CA ILE A 295 6.72 7.44 3.03
C ILE A 295 5.48 8.07 3.66
N LEU A 296 4.28 7.71 3.18
CA LEU A 296 3.05 8.28 3.72
C LEU A 296 2.85 7.93 5.20
N LYS A 297 3.08 6.67 5.58
CA LYS A 297 2.96 6.24 6.97
C LYS A 297 3.91 6.99 7.89
N GLU A 298 5.15 7.16 7.46
CA GLU A 298 6.16 7.88 8.25
C GLU A 298 5.83 9.36 8.36
N ALA A 299 5.36 10.01 7.28
CA ALA A 299 4.93 11.39 7.32
C ALA A 299 3.71 11.58 8.26
N ALA A 300 2.73 10.68 8.21
CA ALA A 300 1.56 10.70 9.10
C ALA A 300 1.96 10.50 10.57
N ARG A 301 2.88 9.56 10.85
CA ARG A 301 3.42 9.33 12.19
C ARG A 301 4.13 10.57 12.74
N LYS A 302 4.99 11.20 11.94
CA LYS A 302 5.68 12.45 12.32
C LYS A 302 4.74 13.63 12.51
N ALA A 303 3.63 13.65 11.76
CA ALA A 303 2.56 14.64 11.91
C ALA A 303 1.67 14.43 13.16
N GLY A 304 1.92 13.36 13.94
CA GLY A 304 1.16 13.06 15.14
C GLY A 304 -0.24 12.48 14.88
N ILE A 305 -0.52 12.00 13.67
CA ILE A 305 -1.82 11.43 13.31
C ILE A 305 -1.95 10.03 13.93
N LYS A 306 -2.95 9.84 14.79
CA LYS A 306 -3.12 8.61 15.58
C LYS A 306 -3.80 7.47 14.83
N HIS A 307 -4.69 7.79 13.89
CA HIS A 307 -5.38 6.77 13.09
C HIS A 307 -4.53 6.29 11.92
N ARG A 308 -4.91 5.15 11.34
CA ARG A 308 -4.17 4.53 10.25
C ARG A 308 -4.35 5.29 8.94
N VAL A 309 -3.28 5.89 8.42
CA VAL A 309 -3.28 6.56 7.12
C VAL A 309 -2.80 5.62 6.01
N HIS A 310 -3.49 5.63 4.86
CA HIS A 310 -3.12 4.85 3.68
C HIS A 310 -3.35 5.64 2.37
N LEU A 311 -2.66 5.24 1.29
CA LEU A 311 -2.68 5.98 0.02
C LEU A 311 -4.09 6.16 -0.57
N HIS A 312 -4.97 5.18 -0.41
CA HIS A 312 -6.33 5.29 -0.94
C HIS A 312 -7.18 6.30 -0.18
N MET A 313 -6.87 6.53 1.10
CA MET A 313 -7.49 7.59 1.90
C MET A 313 -7.22 8.98 1.32
N LEU A 314 -6.01 9.26 0.81
CA LEU A 314 -5.71 10.54 0.13
C LEU A 314 -6.63 10.78 -1.07
N ARG A 315 -6.93 9.73 -1.81
CA ARG A 315 -7.86 9.80 -2.94
C ARG A 315 -9.31 10.00 -2.47
N HIS A 316 -9.72 9.38 -1.37
CA HIS A 316 -11.02 9.65 -0.75
C HIS A 316 -11.10 11.09 -0.26
N THR A 317 -10.04 11.57 0.37
CA THR A 317 -9.91 12.95 0.84
C THR A 317 -10.03 13.96 -0.32
N PHE A 318 -9.39 13.69 -1.47
CA PHE A 318 -9.56 14.51 -2.68
C PHE A 318 -11.03 14.63 -3.08
N ALA A 319 -11.74 13.51 -3.20
CA ALA A 319 -13.13 13.52 -3.62
C ALA A 319 -14.06 14.24 -2.61
N THR A 320 -13.83 14.00 -1.32
CA THR A 320 -14.61 14.64 -0.25
C THR A 320 -14.35 16.15 -0.20
N HIS A 321 -13.09 16.59 -0.30
CA HIS A 321 -12.75 18.00 -0.29
C HIS A 321 -13.29 18.76 -1.51
N LEU A 322 -13.33 18.12 -2.70
CA LEU A 322 -13.99 18.70 -3.88
C LEU A 322 -15.50 18.86 -3.66
N LEU A 323 -16.14 17.83 -3.11
CA LEU A 323 -17.57 17.87 -2.81
C LEU A 323 -17.89 19.01 -1.80
N GLU A 324 -17.07 19.17 -0.77
CA GLU A 324 -17.18 20.24 0.23
C GLU A 324 -16.98 21.65 -0.35
N GLN A 325 -16.25 21.74 -1.46
CA GLN A 325 -16.08 22.98 -2.22
C GLN A 325 -17.24 23.27 -3.17
N GLY A 326 -18.23 22.35 -3.27
CA GLY A 326 -19.39 22.52 -4.12
C GLY A 326 -19.26 21.89 -5.50
N THR A 327 -18.19 21.12 -5.77
CA THR A 327 -18.07 20.38 -7.04
C THR A 327 -19.15 19.30 -7.12
N ASP A 328 -19.85 19.24 -8.24
CA ASP A 328 -20.91 18.26 -8.45
C ASP A 328 -20.38 16.83 -8.51
N LEU A 329 -21.24 15.88 -8.16
CA LEU A 329 -20.88 14.48 -8.01
C LEU A 329 -20.45 13.82 -9.33
N ARG A 330 -20.99 14.28 -10.46
CA ARG A 330 -20.69 13.74 -11.79
C ARG A 330 -19.30 14.16 -12.24
N THR A 331 -18.94 15.41 -12.03
CA THR A 331 -17.56 15.91 -12.24
C THR A 331 -16.56 15.14 -11.38
N ILE A 332 -16.87 14.91 -10.09
CA ILE A 332 -16.03 14.09 -9.21
C ILE A 332 -15.91 12.67 -9.75
N GLN A 333 -17.00 12.05 -10.22
CA GLN A 333 -16.99 10.72 -10.82
C GLN A 333 -16.04 10.65 -12.01
N GLU A 334 -16.08 11.63 -12.91
CA GLU A 334 -15.23 11.70 -14.10
C GLU A 334 -13.76 11.87 -13.73
N LEU A 335 -13.44 12.82 -12.83
CA LEU A 335 -12.09 13.04 -12.32
C LEU A 335 -11.51 11.79 -11.63
N MET A 336 -12.35 11.06 -10.90
CA MET A 336 -11.97 9.81 -10.22
C MET A 336 -11.89 8.62 -11.19
N GLY A 337 -12.51 8.69 -12.36
CA GLY A 337 -12.64 7.57 -13.30
C GLY A 337 -13.40 6.39 -12.71
N HIS A 338 -14.52 6.67 -12.05
CA HIS A 338 -15.45 5.66 -11.56
C HIS A 338 -16.47 5.31 -12.65
N THR A 339 -16.56 4.04 -12.99
CA THR A 339 -17.54 3.55 -14.00
C THR A 339 -18.97 3.57 -13.50
N ASP A 340 -19.17 3.45 -12.18
CA ASP A 340 -20.48 3.47 -11.52
C ASP A 340 -20.55 4.64 -10.55
N ILE A 341 -21.59 5.47 -10.69
CA ILE A 341 -21.84 6.63 -9.83
C ILE A 341 -22.03 6.23 -8.36
N LYS A 342 -22.54 5.03 -8.09
CA LYS A 342 -22.68 4.50 -6.73
C LYS A 342 -21.35 4.47 -5.97
N THR A 343 -20.24 4.31 -6.67
CA THR A 343 -18.89 4.35 -6.08
C THR A 343 -18.52 5.77 -5.63
N THR A 344 -19.06 6.80 -6.26
CA THR A 344 -18.82 8.21 -5.92
C THR A 344 -19.84 8.73 -4.90
N ALA A 345 -21.07 8.21 -4.95
CA ALA A 345 -22.15 8.60 -4.04
C ALA A 345 -21.83 8.34 -2.54
N ILE A 346 -20.86 7.45 -2.25
CA ILE A 346 -20.40 7.22 -0.86
C ILE A 346 -19.86 8.50 -0.19
N TYR A 347 -19.33 9.44 -0.96
CA TYR A 347 -18.80 10.71 -0.43
C TYR A 347 -19.88 11.67 0.08
N LEU A 348 -21.11 11.54 -0.42
CA LEU A 348 -22.26 12.30 0.10
C LEU A 348 -22.56 11.98 1.58
N HIS A 349 -22.24 10.75 2.00
CA HIS A 349 -22.44 10.32 3.38
C HIS A 349 -21.30 10.76 4.31
N VAL A 350 -20.13 11.05 3.75
CA VAL A 350 -18.92 11.43 4.51
C VAL A 350 -18.86 12.95 4.72
N SER A 351 -19.34 13.75 3.75
CA SER A 351 -19.25 15.19 3.80
C SER A 351 -20.42 15.82 4.58
N ASN A 352 -20.19 16.12 5.84
CA ASN A 352 -21.14 16.89 6.65
C ASN A 352 -21.17 18.38 6.24
N ALA A 353 -20.04 18.93 5.81
CA ALA A 353 -19.94 20.32 5.37
C ALA A 353 -20.72 20.60 4.08
N TYR A 354 -20.89 19.59 3.21
CA TYR A 354 -21.74 19.71 2.02
C TYR A 354 -23.20 19.89 2.41
N LYS A 355 -23.71 19.10 3.37
CA LYS A 355 -25.11 19.17 3.82
C LYS A 355 -25.42 20.51 4.50
N ALA A 356 -24.46 21.04 5.26
CA ALA A 356 -24.61 22.34 5.94
C ALA A 356 -24.63 23.54 4.99
N LYS A 357 -24.17 23.36 3.74
CA LYS A 357 -24.16 24.42 2.71
C LYS A 357 -25.38 24.41 1.80
N ILE A 358 -26.24 23.39 1.91
CA ILE A 358 -27.47 23.34 1.13
C ILE A 358 -28.42 24.35 1.75
N PRO A 359 -28.81 25.42 1.02
CA PRO A 359 -29.75 26.40 1.54
C PRO A 359 -31.12 25.72 1.77
N ASN A 360 -31.75 26.06 2.88
CA ASN A 360 -33.11 25.61 3.12
C ASN A 360 -34.02 26.30 2.09
N PRO A 361 -34.91 25.55 1.38
CA PRO A 361 -35.85 26.19 0.46
C PRO A 361 -36.66 27.32 1.07
N LEU A 362 -36.99 27.25 2.37
CA LEU A 362 -37.72 28.30 3.07
C LEU A 362 -36.89 29.59 3.22
N ASP A 363 -35.56 29.45 3.43
CA ASP A 363 -34.64 30.59 3.56
C ASP A 363 -34.39 31.30 2.21
N CYS A 364 -34.82 30.65 1.09
CA CYS A 364 -34.72 31.20 -0.26
C CYS A 364 -36.05 31.82 -0.77
N LEU A 365 -37.11 31.81 0.04
CA LEU A 365 -38.33 32.53 -0.27
C LEU A 365 -38.06 33.99 0.16
N ASP A 366 -37.83 34.86 -0.82
CA ASP A 366 -37.83 36.30 -0.59
C ASP A 366 -39.22 36.70 -0.06
N ASP A 367 -39.27 37.29 1.11
CA ASP A 367 -40.46 37.97 1.60
C ASP A 367 -40.65 39.21 0.71
N ASP A 368 -41.50 39.12 -0.35
CA ASP A 368 -41.95 40.26 -1.15
C ASP A 368 -42.81 41.24 -0.31
#